data_400ee3d10f9269798bebad61f781d959
#
_entry.id   400ee3d10f9269798bebad61f781d959
#
_cell.length_a   1.000
_cell.length_b   1.000
_cell.length_c   1.000
_cell.angle_alpha   90.00
_cell.angle_beta   90.00
_cell.angle_gamma   90.00
#
_symmetry.space_group_name_H-M   'P 1'
#
loop_
_entity.id
_entity.type
_entity.pdbx_description
1 polymer ?
#
loop_
_entity_poly.entity_id
_entity_poly.type
_entity_poly.pdbx_seq_one_letter_code
_entity_poly.pdbx_strand_id
1 'polypeptide(L)'
;MSTPGRPGTALVIGEALVDVVIRPDESPTDIPGGSPANVALGLARLGRDAELDCWIGTDARGQAVRKHLEADGVRLTPGSEGAARTSTAEATIGADGAASYVFDLSWEPPYPTRTEGAEPPLLVHTGSIAAILAPGAATVEKVLTDFRATSTVCYDPNARPQLMGEPASARAIVERLVALSDLVK
;
A
#
# COMPACT_ATOMS: atom_id res chain seq x y z
N MET A 1 -13.84 -10.87 -35.05
CA MET A 1 -12.99 -9.83 -34.42
C MET A 1 -12.74 -10.27 -32.99
N SER A 2 -11.54 -10.74 -32.68
CA SER A 2 -11.20 -11.12 -31.30
C SER A 2 -11.15 -9.87 -30.44
N THR A 3 -11.96 -9.83 -29.38
CA THR A 3 -11.88 -8.81 -28.33
C THR A 3 -10.44 -8.82 -27.80
N PRO A 4 -9.76 -7.68 -27.70
CA PRO A 4 -8.46 -7.63 -27.04
C PRO A 4 -8.64 -8.22 -25.64
N GLY A 5 -7.80 -9.19 -25.28
CA GLY A 5 -7.83 -9.77 -23.95
C GLY A 5 -7.75 -8.66 -22.91
N ARG A 6 -8.57 -8.73 -21.86
CA ARG A 6 -8.50 -7.80 -20.72
C ARG A 6 -7.04 -7.74 -20.28
N PRO A 7 -6.43 -6.56 -20.17
CA PRO A 7 -5.09 -6.47 -19.60
C PRO A 7 -5.11 -7.15 -18.23
N GLY A 8 -4.14 -8.00 -17.95
CA GLY A 8 -4.09 -8.74 -16.67
C GLY A 8 -4.12 -7.79 -15.48
N THR A 9 -4.67 -8.27 -14.37
CA THR A 9 -4.82 -7.51 -13.12
C THR A 9 -3.45 -7.14 -12.55
N ALA A 10 -3.32 -5.92 -12.05
CA ALA A 10 -2.20 -5.52 -11.20
C ALA A 10 -2.63 -5.65 -9.74
N LEU A 11 -1.95 -6.49 -8.96
CA LEU A 11 -2.11 -6.60 -7.52
C LEU A 11 -1.10 -5.68 -6.83
N VAL A 12 -1.58 -4.72 -6.09
CA VAL A 12 -0.76 -3.89 -5.21
C VAL A 12 -1.02 -4.33 -3.78
N ILE A 13 0.03 -4.59 -3.00
CA ILE A 13 -0.08 -4.90 -1.58
C ILE A 13 0.67 -3.86 -0.77
N GLY A 14 -0.03 -3.19 0.14
CA GLY A 14 0.60 -2.20 0.99
C GLY A 14 -0.35 -1.23 1.67
N GLU A 15 0.25 -0.30 2.41
CA GLU A 15 -0.51 0.64 3.22
C GLU A 15 -1.40 1.58 2.38
N ALA A 16 -2.61 1.73 2.88
CA ALA A 16 -3.49 2.86 2.63
C ALA A 16 -3.77 3.53 3.98
N LEU A 17 -3.65 4.83 4.05
CA LEU A 17 -3.74 5.59 5.30
C LEU A 17 -4.33 6.99 5.04
N VAL A 18 -4.47 7.78 6.10
CA VAL A 18 -4.82 9.18 5.98
C VAL A 18 -3.65 10.05 6.43
N ASP A 19 -3.20 10.93 5.54
CA ASP A 19 -2.30 12.02 5.88
C ASP A 19 -3.11 13.14 6.55
N VAL A 20 -2.84 13.40 7.83
CA VAL A 20 -3.49 14.46 8.62
C VAL A 20 -2.56 15.66 8.66
N VAL A 21 -2.92 16.74 8.01
CA VAL A 21 -2.11 17.95 7.96
C VAL A 21 -2.66 18.97 8.94
N ILE A 22 -1.83 19.38 9.92
CA ILE A 22 -2.15 20.39 10.93
C ILE A 22 -1.29 21.61 10.65
N ARG A 23 -1.94 22.75 10.45
CA ARG A 23 -1.28 24.06 10.31
C ARG A 23 -1.69 24.99 11.42
N PRO A 24 -0.85 25.99 11.77
CA PRO A 24 -1.26 27.03 12.71
C PRO A 24 -2.57 27.69 12.26
N ASP A 25 -3.49 27.87 13.20
CA ASP A 25 -4.77 28.56 13.01
C ASP A 25 -5.73 27.95 11.97
N GLU A 26 -5.48 26.71 11.51
CA GLU A 26 -6.34 25.96 10.59
C GLU A 26 -6.88 24.69 11.27
N SER A 27 -8.06 24.24 10.82
CA SER A 27 -8.54 22.91 11.20
C SER A 27 -7.70 21.83 10.51
N PRO A 28 -7.45 20.70 11.18
CA PRO A 28 -6.76 19.56 10.56
C PRO A 28 -7.43 19.13 9.25
N THR A 29 -6.62 18.80 8.25
CA THR A 29 -7.11 18.34 6.94
C THR A 29 -6.70 16.89 6.75
N ASP A 30 -7.68 16.02 6.53
CA ASP A 30 -7.50 14.61 6.26
C ASP A 30 -7.41 14.37 4.75
N ILE A 31 -6.33 13.73 4.29
CA ILE A 31 -6.07 13.44 2.88
C ILE A 31 -5.80 11.93 2.74
N PRO A 32 -6.61 11.16 1.98
CA PRO A 32 -6.29 9.78 1.65
C PRO A 32 -4.91 9.65 1.00
N GLY A 33 -4.08 8.73 1.51
CA GLY A 33 -2.69 8.56 1.11
C GLY A 33 -2.20 7.11 1.26
N GLY A 34 -0.89 6.97 1.29
CA GLY A 34 -0.19 5.70 1.27
C GLY A 34 0.50 5.47 -0.08
N SER A 35 1.79 5.12 -0.04
CA SER A 35 2.55 4.95 -1.28
C SER A 35 1.98 3.84 -2.18
N PRO A 36 1.68 2.62 -1.67
CA PRO A 36 1.05 1.59 -2.49
C PRO A 36 -0.35 1.97 -2.97
N ALA A 37 -1.15 2.64 -2.15
CA ALA A 37 -2.48 3.13 -2.55
C ALA A 37 -2.37 4.10 -3.74
N ASN A 38 -1.39 5.01 -3.72
CA ASN A 38 -1.12 5.93 -4.83
C ASN A 38 -0.64 5.21 -6.10
N VAL A 39 0.10 4.10 -5.97
CA VAL A 39 0.47 3.26 -7.12
C VAL A 39 -0.76 2.60 -7.72
N ALA A 40 -1.65 2.03 -6.90
CA ALA A 40 -2.91 1.44 -7.38
C ALA A 40 -3.77 2.47 -8.12
N LEU A 41 -3.92 3.69 -7.58
CA LEU A 41 -4.60 4.81 -8.24
C LEU A 41 -3.96 5.16 -9.57
N GLY A 42 -2.63 5.28 -9.62
CA GLY A 42 -1.90 5.59 -10.85
C GLY A 42 -2.15 4.54 -11.92
N LEU A 43 -2.11 3.26 -11.57
CA LEU A 43 -2.38 2.16 -12.48
C LEU A 43 -3.82 2.19 -13.00
N ALA A 44 -4.81 2.42 -12.12
CA ALA A 44 -6.21 2.51 -12.49
C ALA A 44 -6.47 3.69 -13.46
N ARG A 45 -5.91 4.86 -13.17
CA ARG A 45 -5.98 6.06 -14.05
C ARG A 45 -5.33 5.85 -15.41
N LEU A 46 -4.34 4.97 -15.49
CA LEU A 46 -3.73 4.53 -16.75
C LEU A 46 -4.51 3.41 -17.45
N GLY A 47 -5.73 3.11 -16.98
CA GLY A 47 -6.61 2.11 -17.58
C GLY A 47 -6.24 0.67 -17.27
N ARG A 48 -5.45 0.43 -16.23
CA ARG A 48 -5.13 -0.93 -15.75
C ARG A 48 -6.18 -1.39 -14.75
N ASP A 49 -6.45 -2.70 -14.77
CA ASP A 49 -7.27 -3.35 -13.77
C ASP A 49 -6.42 -3.49 -12.49
N ALA A 50 -6.70 -2.66 -11.46
CA ALA A 50 -5.91 -2.58 -10.25
C ALA A 50 -6.68 -3.11 -9.03
N GLU A 51 -6.07 -4.02 -8.31
CA GLU A 51 -6.50 -4.49 -6.99
C GLU A 51 -5.52 -4.00 -5.93
N LEU A 52 -6.03 -3.53 -4.81
CA LEU A 52 -5.23 -3.14 -3.66
C LEU A 52 -5.56 -4.03 -2.46
N ASP A 53 -4.56 -4.74 -1.99
CA ASP A 53 -4.57 -5.42 -0.69
C ASP A 53 -4.02 -4.45 0.35
N CYS A 54 -4.90 -3.94 1.22
CA CYS A 54 -4.55 -2.97 2.24
C CYS A 54 -5.16 -3.34 3.60
N TRP A 55 -4.94 -2.51 4.61
CA TRP A 55 -5.46 -2.72 5.95
C TRP A 55 -6.01 -1.43 6.52
N ILE A 56 -7.31 -1.21 6.34
CA ILE A 56 -8.04 -0.02 6.78
C ILE A 56 -9.19 -0.41 7.70
N GLY A 57 -9.61 0.54 8.53
CA GLY A 57 -10.81 0.38 9.37
C GLY A 57 -12.09 0.69 8.59
N THR A 58 -13.22 0.38 9.22
CA THR A 58 -14.56 0.79 8.75
C THR A 58 -14.99 2.15 9.34
N ASP A 59 -14.07 2.87 9.96
CA ASP A 59 -14.26 4.22 10.49
C ASP A 59 -14.42 5.26 9.37
N ALA A 60 -14.68 6.52 9.73
CA ALA A 60 -14.89 7.60 8.75
C ALA A 60 -13.70 7.81 7.82
N ARG A 61 -12.46 7.63 8.34
CA ARG A 61 -11.24 7.74 7.56
C ARG A 61 -11.09 6.58 6.58
N GLY A 62 -11.38 5.34 7.00
CA GLY A 62 -11.37 4.17 6.13
C GLY A 62 -12.40 4.28 5.01
N GLN A 63 -13.60 4.77 5.32
CA GLN A 63 -14.62 5.03 4.31
C GLN A 63 -14.17 6.11 3.30
N ALA A 64 -13.47 7.15 3.76
CA ALA A 64 -12.94 8.19 2.87
C ALA A 64 -11.83 7.62 1.95
N VAL A 65 -10.91 6.82 2.50
CA VAL A 65 -9.86 6.13 1.72
C VAL A 65 -10.49 5.21 0.69
N ARG A 66 -11.42 4.35 1.09
CA ARG A 66 -12.13 3.45 0.19
C ARG A 66 -12.82 4.20 -0.95
N LYS A 67 -13.61 5.21 -0.61
CA LYS A 67 -14.32 6.04 -1.60
C LYS A 67 -13.36 6.70 -2.59
N HIS A 68 -12.22 7.19 -2.11
CA HIS A 68 -11.19 7.80 -2.94
C HIS A 68 -10.60 6.80 -3.94
N LEU A 69 -10.30 5.59 -3.51
CA LEU A 69 -9.73 4.53 -4.35
C LEU A 69 -10.76 4.02 -5.38
N GLU A 70 -11.99 3.72 -4.95
CA GLU A 70 -13.05 3.21 -5.81
C GLU A 70 -13.50 4.21 -6.87
N ALA A 71 -13.41 5.52 -6.59
CA ALA A 71 -13.76 6.58 -7.56
C ALA A 71 -12.91 6.53 -8.84
N ASP A 72 -11.67 6.05 -8.73
CA ASP A 72 -10.76 5.85 -9.89
C ASP A 72 -10.74 4.38 -10.37
N GLY A 73 -11.58 3.51 -9.82
CA GLY A 73 -11.72 2.12 -10.26
C GLY A 73 -10.77 1.12 -9.61
N VAL A 74 -10.08 1.49 -8.52
CA VAL A 74 -9.29 0.53 -7.72
C VAL A 74 -10.26 -0.34 -6.92
N ARG A 75 -10.04 -1.66 -6.95
CA ARG A 75 -10.79 -2.62 -6.13
C ARG A 75 -9.98 -3.02 -4.91
N LEU A 76 -10.60 -3.01 -3.74
CA LEU A 76 -9.99 -3.58 -2.53
C LEU A 76 -10.14 -5.10 -2.53
N THR A 77 -9.09 -5.81 -2.11
CA THR A 77 -9.18 -7.25 -1.91
C THR A 77 -10.06 -7.59 -0.71
N PRO A 78 -10.72 -8.77 -0.70
CA PRO A 78 -11.47 -9.21 0.47
C PRO A 78 -10.60 -9.25 1.73
N GLY A 79 -11.10 -8.67 2.81
CA GLY A 79 -10.38 -8.58 4.08
C GLY A 79 -9.60 -7.29 4.31
N SER A 80 -9.44 -6.43 3.31
CA SER A 80 -8.73 -5.15 3.44
C SER A 80 -9.32 -4.20 4.50
N GLU A 81 -10.60 -4.36 4.86
CA GLU A 81 -11.32 -3.50 5.83
C GLU A 81 -11.40 -4.12 7.23
N GLY A 82 -10.41 -4.92 7.63
CA GLY A 82 -10.40 -5.63 8.90
C GLY A 82 -9.74 -4.89 10.07
N ALA A 83 -9.11 -3.75 9.83
CA ALA A 83 -8.43 -3.01 10.88
C ALA A 83 -9.41 -2.43 11.91
N ALA A 84 -9.00 -2.39 13.18
CA ALA A 84 -9.78 -1.76 14.24
C ALA A 84 -9.96 -0.25 14.00
N ARG A 85 -8.99 0.38 13.34
CA ARG A 85 -9.00 1.78 12.92
C ARG A 85 -8.09 1.97 11.71
N THR A 86 -8.35 3.03 10.95
CA THR A 86 -7.51 3.41 9.80
C THR A 86 -6.22 4.07 10.26
N SER A 87 -5.09 3.63 9.71
CA SER A 87 -3.78 4.21 9.99
C SER A 87 -3.69 5.67 9.59
N THR A 88 -2.88 6.45 10.31
CA THR A 88 -2.66 7.86 10.02
C THR A 88 -1.17 8.22 10.05
N ALA A 89 -0.81 9.20 9.21
CA ALA A 89 0.43 9.94 9.29
C ALA A 89 0.09 11.42 9.53
N GLU A 90 0.36 11.92 10.74
CA GLU A 90 0.09 13.28 11.11
C GLU A 90 1.32 14.16 10.87
N ALA A 91 1.15 15.20 10.07
CA ALA A 91 2.16 16.22 9.80
C ALA A 91 1.75 17.54 10.44
N THR A 92 2.42 17.93 11.51
CA THR A 92 2.24 19.25 12.13
C THR A 92 3.26 20.23 11.57
N ILE A 93 2.78 21.28 10.95
CA ILE A 93 3.61 22.35 10.38
C ILE A 93 3.80 23.44 11.43
N GLY A 94 5.03 23.68 11.85
CA GLY A 94 5.36 24.76 12.78
C GLY A 94 5.26 26.14 12.15
N ALA A 95 5.27 27.18 12.98
CA ALA A 95 5.27 28.58 12.52
C ALA A 95 6.52 28.94 11.67
N ASP A 96 7.59 28.20 11.82
CA ASP A 96 8.83 28.29 11.02
C ASP A 96 8.77 27.49 9.70
N GLY A 97 7.64 26.81 9.42
CA GLY A 97 7.46 25.95 8.26
C GLY A 97 8.07 24.55 8.41
N ALA A 98 8.68 24.22 9.55
CA ALA A 98 9.17 22.87 9.80
C ALA A 98 8.02 21.90 10.03
N ALA A 99 8.14 20.68 9.48
CA ALA A 99 7.16 19.62 9.70
C ALA A 99 7.67 18.62 10.73
N SER A 100 6.82 18.27 11.70
CA SER A 100 7.00 17.12 12.58
C SER A 100 5.97 16.05 12.22
N TYR A 101 6.37 14.77 12.33
CA TYR A 101 5.52 13.65 11.93
C TYR A 101 5.25 12.73 13.11
N VAL A 102 3.98 12.35 13.26
CA VAL A 102 3.54 11.30 14.18
C VAL A 102 2.81 10.25 13.37
N PHE A 103 3.20 8.99 13.56
CA PHE A 103 2.62 7.86 12.84
C PHE A 103 1.81 7.00 13.81
N ASP A 104 0.55 6.75 13.46
CA ASP A 104 -0.31 5.78 14.12
C ASP A 104 -0.67 4.69 13.13
N LEU A 105 0.11 3.61 13.14
CA LEU A 105 0.10 2.60 12.09
C LEU A 105 -0.33 1.24 12.64
N SER A 106 -1.22 0.57 11.89
CA SER A 106 -1.56 -0.83 12.04
C SER A 106 -1.45 -1.50 10.67
N TRP A 107 -0.72 -2.60 10.58
CA TRP A 107 -0.51 -3.32 9.34
C TRP A 107 -0.52 -4.82 9.61
N GLU A 108 -1.69 -5.42 9.44
CA GLU A 108 -1.94 -6.85 9.70
C GLU A 108 -2.95 -7.42 8.69
N PRO A 109 -2.71 -7.24 7.37
CA PRO A 109 -3.63 -7.74 6.37
C PRO A 109 -3.63 -9.26 6.37
N PRO A 110 -4.79 -9.90 6.12
CA PRO A 110 -4.82 -11.31 5.79
C PRO A 110 -4.07 -11.55 4.48
N TYR A 111 -3.70 -12.79 4.21
CA TYR A 111 -3.21 -13.14 2.88
C TYR A 111 -4.32 -12.88 1.84
N PRO A 112 -4.02 -12.17 0.72
CA PRO A 112 -5.04 -11.79 -0.25
C PRO A 112 -5.75 -13.01 -0.84
N THR A 113 -7.07 -13.07 -0.64
CA THR A 113 -7.90 -14.14 -1.17
C THR A 113 -8.25 -13.84 -2.62
N ARG A 114 -7.96 -14.77 -3.51
CA ARG A 114 -8.33 -14.69 -4.92
C ARG A 114 -9.39 -15.74 -5.23
N THR A 115 -10.22 -15.45 -6.23
CA THR A 115 -11.23 -16.43 -6.71
C THR A 115 -10.52 -17.67 -7.22
N GLU A 116 -11.01 -18.83 -6.84
CA GLU A 116 -10.49 -20.11 -7.33
C GLU A 116 -10.52 -20.15 -8.87
N GLY A 117 -9.40 -20.54 -9.48
CA GLY A 117 -9.23 -20.54 -10.94
C GLY A 117 -8.97 -19.16 -11.57
N ALA A 118 -8.82 -18.09 -10.78
CA ALA A 118 -8.43 -16.80 -11.33
C ALA A 118 -6.98 -16.85 -11.85
N GLU A 119 -6.75 -16.26 -13.03
CA GLU A 119 -5.41 -16.09 -13.59
C GLU A 119 -4.51 -15.31 -12.62
N PRO A 120 -3.21 -15.66 -12.54
CA PRO A 120 -2.26 -14.87 -11.75
C PRO A 120 -2.28 -13.39 -12.16
N PRO A 121 -2.00 -12.45 -11.24
CA PRO A 121 -1.84 -11.05 -11.61
C PRO A 121 -0.66 -10.91 -12.58
N LEU A 122 -0.79 -10.00 -13.54
CA LEU A 122 0.32 -9.66 -14.43
C LEU A 122 1.48 -9.03 -13.66
N LEU A 123 1.13 -8.22 -12.66
CA LEU A 123 2.05 -7.45 -11.83
C LEU A 123 1.67 -7.61 -10.36
N VAL A 124 2.67 -7.79 -9.51
CA VAL A 124 2.56 -7.63 -8.06
C VAL A 124 3.48 -6.49 -7.65
N HIS A 125 2.93 -5.47 -6.99
CA HIS A 125 3.70 -4.33 -6.50
C HIS A 125 3.60 -4.20 -4.98
N THR A 126 4.72 -3.89 -4.34
CA THR A 126 4.78 -3.50 -2.93
C THR A 126 5.84 -2.44 -2.68
N GLY A 127 5.84 -1.87 -1.48
CA GLY A 127 6.87 -0.92 -1.06
C GLY A 127 6.56 -0.23 0.26
N SER A 128 7.38 0.76 0.57
CA SER A 128 7.18 1.69 1.68
C SER A 128 7.06 0.98 3.05
N ILE A 129 6.18 1.47 3.89
CA ILE A 129 5.96 1.03 5.27
C ILE A 129 5.49 -0.43 5.32
N ALA A 130 4.60 -0.82 4.43
CA ALA A 130 4.01 -2.16 4.38
C ALA A 130 5.07 -3.27 4.22
N ALA A 131 6.13 -2.97 3.49
CA ALA A 131 7.20 -3.93 3.23
C ALA A 131 8.08 -4.25 4.45
N ILE A 132 8.01 -3.41 5.50
CA ILE A 132 8.89 -3.49 6.67
C ILE A 132 8.15 -3.59 8.00
N LEU A 133 6.89 -3.16 8.06
CA LEU A 133 6.11 -3.09 9.31
C LEU A 133 5.54 -4.47 9.67
N ALA A 134 6.03 -5.04 10.77
CA ALA A 134 5.47 -6.26 11.32
C ALA A 134 4.08 -6.03 11.95
N PRO A 135 3.16 -7.03 11.96
CA PRO A 135 3.38 -8.37 11.44
C PRO A 135 3.14 -8.49 9.92
N GLY A 136 2.49 -7.53 9.28
CA GLY A 136 2.04 -7.59 7.87
C GLY A 136 3.17 -7.72 6.85
N ALA A 137 4.40 -7.28 7.18
CA ALA A 137 5.57 -7.48 6.31
C ALA A 137 5.80 -8.96 5.95
N ALA A 138 5.46 -9.90 6.84
CA ALA A 138 5.55 -11.32 6.56
C ALA A 138 4.53 -11.76 5.49
N THR A 139 3.32 -11.21 5.51
CA THR A 139 2.32 -11.42 4.47
C THR A 139 2.81 -10.89 3.13
N VAL A 140 3.40 -9.70 3.11
CA VAL A 140 3.99 -9.11 1.90
C VAL A 140 5.06 -10.03 1.30
N GLU A 141 6.06 -10.44 2.09
CA GLU A 141 7.14 -11.33 1.63
C GLU A 141 6.59 -12.65 1.08
N LYS A 142 5.58 -13.21 1.74
CA LYS A 142 4.89 -14.43 1.27
C LYS A 142 4.21 -14.20 -0.08
N VAL A 143 3.47 -13.11 -0.25
CA VAL A 143 2.81 -12.77 -1.52
C VAL A 143 3.81 -12.67 -2.66
N LEU A 144 4.92 -11.94 -2.46
CA LEU A 144 5.97 -11.82 -3.47
C LEU A 144 6.56 -13.19 -3.82
N THR A 145 6.83 -14.02 -2.82
CA THR A 145 7.38 -15.37 -3.01
C THR A 145 6.45 -16.24 -3.84
N ASP A 146 5.16 -16.22 -3.53
CA ASP A 146 4.16 -17.07 -4.19
C ASP A 146 3.92 -16.67 -5.65
N PHE A 147 4.00 -15.36 -5.96
CA PHE A 147 3.70 -14.86 -7.30
C PHE A 147 4.91 -14.66 -8.21
N ARG A 148 6.15 -14.67 -7.68
CA ARG A 148 7.35 -14.39 -8.49
C ARG A 148 7.56 -15.28 -9.70
N ALA A 149 6.99 -16.48 -9.73
CA ALA A 149 7.10 -17.40 -10.87
C ALA A 149 6.09 -17.10 -11.99
N THR A 150 5.03 -16.36 -11.71
CA THR A 150 3.88 -16.16 -12.61
C THR A 150 3.57 -14.69 -12.87
N SER A 151 4.15 -13.77 -12.12
CA SER A 151 3.89 -12.33 -12.18
C SER A 151 5.20 -11.55 -12.21
N THR A 152 5.19 -10.37 -12.81
CA THR A 152 6.27 -9.40 -12.63
C THR A 152 6.18 -8.80 -11.25
N VAL A 153 7.23 -8.92 -10.44
CA VAL A 153 7.30 -8.38 -9.09
C VAL A 153 8.02 -7.03 -9.10
N CYS A 154 7.35 -5.99 -8.59
CA CYS A 154 7.89 -4.65 -8.45
C CYS A 154 7.99 -4.24 -6.98
N TYR A 155 9.13 -3.67 -6.59
CA TYR A 155 9.38 -3.18 -5.24
C TYR A 155 9.92 -1.75 -5.27
N ASP A 156 9.27 -0.84 -4.52
CA ASP A 156 9.78 0.50 -4.23
C ASP A 156 10.03 0.63 -2.72
N PRO A 157 11.28 0.58 -2.24
CA PRO A 157 11.59 0.76 -0.83
C PRO A 157 10.97 2.02 -0.23
N ASN A 158 10.91 3.11 -0.99
CA ASN A 158 10.36 4.39 -0.54
C ASN A 158 10.73 4.68 0.93
N ALA A 159 12.03 4.59 1.22
CA ALA A 159 12.59 4.49 2.57
C ALA A 159 12.10 5.60 3.53
N ARG A 160 11.70 5.18 4.71
CA ARG A 160 11.30 6.04 5.83
C ARG A 160 12.16 5.66 7.05
N PRO A 161 13.38 6.22 7.20
CA PRO A 161 14.32 5.82 8.25
C PRO A 161 13.72 5.80 9.65
N GLN A 162 12.81 6.74 9.95
CA GLN A 162 12.12 6.83 11.24
C GLN A 162 11.23 5.61 11.56
N LEU A 163 10.80 4.84 10.53
CA LEU A 163 9.91 3.68 10.67
C LEU A 163 10.64 2.36 10.41
N MET A 164 11.88 2.41 9.91
CA MET A 164 12.63 1.22 9.50
C MET A 164 13.35 0.50 10.65
N GLY A 165 13.41 1.12 11.83
CA GLY A 165 14.12 0.54 12.98
C GLY A 165 15.65 0.49 12.78
N GLU A 166 16.28 -0.57 13.28
CA GLU A 166 17.73 -0.74 13.19
C GLU A 166 18.22 -0.87 11.74
N PRO A 167 19.24 -0.09 11.30
CA PRO A 167 19.70 -0.07 9.91
C PRO A 167 20.10 -1.45 9.35
N ALA A 168 20.74 -2.31 10.17
CA ALA A 168 21.14 -3.63 9.74
C ALA A 168 19.93 -4.55 9.47
N SER A 169 18.90 -4.46 10.30
CA SER A 169 17.65 -5.21 10.14
C SER A 169 16.87 -4.72 8.92
N ALA A 170 16.74 -3.40 8.78
CA ALA A 170 16.10 -2.77 7.63
C ALA A 170 16.78 -3.16 6.31
N ARG A 171 18.12 -3.11 6.28
CA ARG A 171 18.92 -3.53 5.13
C ARG A 171 18.64 -4.98 4.76
N ALA A 172 18.63 -5.90 5.73
CA ALA A 172 18.39 -7.31 5.49
C ALA A 172 16.98 -7.57 4.89
N ILE A 173 15.97 -6.82 5.34
CA ILE A 173 14.62 -6.88 4.75
C ILE A 173 14.64 -6.39 3.32
N VAL A 174 15.22 -5.21 3.07
CA VAL A 174 15.29 -4.62 1.72
C VAL A 174 16.02 -5.55 0.76
N GLU A 175 17.19 -6.11 1.15
CA GLU A 175 17.95 -7.04 0.32
C GLU A 175 17.16 -8.30 -0.04
N ARG A 176 16.36 -8.85 0.90
CA ARG A 176 15.48 -10.00 0.61
C ARG A 176 14.38 -9.63 -0.39
N LEU A 177 13.73 -8.48 -0.21
CA LEU A 177 12.67 -8.05 -1.13
C LEU A 177 13.21 -7.71 -2.52
N VAL A 178 14.40 -7.11 -2.61
CA VAL A 178 15.12 -6.90 -3.87
C VAL A 178 15.38 -8.22 -4.58
N ALA A 179 15.82 -9.26 -3.85
CA ALA A 179 16.08 -10.58 -4.42
C ALA A 179 14.80 -11.31 -4.91
N LEU A 180 13.63 -10.91 -4.43
CA LEU A 180 12.33 -11.41 -4.88
C LEU A 180 11.74 -10.62 -6.06
N SER A 181 12.32 -9.47 -6.40
CA SER A 181 11.75 -8.51 -7.35
C SER A 181 12.42 -8.54 -8.70
N ASP A 182 11.65 -8.29 -9.76
CA ASP A 182 12.13 -8.11 -11.13
C ASP A 182 12.45 -6.63 -11.40
N LEU A 183 11.69 -5.73 -10.79
CA LEU A 183 11.87 -4.29 -10.90
C LEU A 183 11.98 -3.66 -9.52
N VAL A 184 13.01 -2.84 -9.33
CA VAL A 184 13.23 -2.09 -8.10
C VAL A 184 13.42 -0.61 -8.45
N LYS A 185 12.75 0.26 -7.73
CA LYS A 185 12.85 1.69 -7.96
C LYS A 185 13.65 2.36 -6.84
#